data_849e8b733c2ecf125f7142cfa809067e
#
_entry.id   849e8b733c2ecf125f7142cfa809067e
#
_cell.length_a   1.000
_cell.length_b   1.000
_cell.length_c   1.000
_cell.angle_alpha   90.00
_cell.angle_beta   90.00
_cell.angle_gamma   90.00
#
_symmetry.space_group_name_H-M   'P 1'
#
loop_
_entity.id
_entity.type
_entity.pdbx_description
1 polymer ?
#
loop_
_entity_poly.entity_id
_entity_poly.type
_entity_poly.pdbx_seq_one_letter_code
_entity_poly.pdbx_strand_id
1 'polypeptide(L)'
;MNKFSKSVIIGSVIIAVVLTIFALSNNANLFKQSNTGQNSIQNLSSTTSKLKVAASFFPLYEFARNVGGNKTEVYSFLPIGEEPHEWEPSIQQIEELKGTKLFIYNGAGMESYVSKFMESGEFQNMTFVKATNGITLLKADSAEDDKEILAQGGMDPHVWNDPIFAEQEVINIKNAMQKADPANTQYYENNANSYIVKLVSLDKSIKTGLSNCKKDTFISFHNAFNYFSNRYGVHDIWISGMAPEADVPPQDIQRVIQIAKDNDVKVIFSEDLVDPRLANTLADEVGAQVLVLSPLEGINQTEQQEGKTYLDKWYENLHNLRTALECQ
;
A
#
# COMPACT_ATOMS: atom_id res chain seq x y z
N MET A 1 -46.13 -56.54 22.78
CA MET A 1 -47.00 -55.67 23.63
C MET A 1 -46.16 -54.42 23.99
N ASN A 2 -46.39 -53.20 23.67
CA ASN A 2 -47.46 -52.46 22.99
C ASN A 2 -46.82 -51.29 22.22
N LYS A 3 -47.08 -51.22 20.92
CA LYS A 3 -46.69 -50.10 20.05
C LYS A 3 -47.87 -49.10 19.80
N PHE A 4 -48.68 -48.78 20.80
CA PHE A 4 -49.90 -48.03 20.60
C PHE A 4 -50.12 -46.81 21.47
N SER A 5 -49.08 -46.23 22.07
CA SER A 5 -49.27 -45.12 23.00
C SER A 5 -48.52 -43.80 22.66
N LYS A 6 -47.84 -43.70 21.53
CA LYS A 6 -47.14 -42.43 21.19
C LYS A 6 -47.75 -41.59 20.07
N SER A 7 -48.78 -42.09 19.40
CA SER A 7 -49.38 -41.33 18.25
C SER A 7 -50.59 -40.48 18.62
N VAL A 8 -51.14 -40.56 19.79
CA VAL A 8 -52.36 -39.83 20.22
C VAL A 8 -51.98 -38.47 20.87
N ILE A 9 -50.79 -38.32 21.38
CA ILE A 9 -50.39 -37.06 22.09
C ILE A 9 -49.92 -35.94 21.11
N ILE A 10 -49.46 -36.31 19.92
CA ILE A 10 -48.96 -35.32 18.94
C ILE A 10 -50.11 -34.66 18.17
N GLY A 11 -51.25 -35.34 18.02
CA GLY A 11 -52.42 -34.77 17.33
C GLY A 11 -53.16 -33.68 18.11
N SER A 12 -53.14 -33.72 19.44
CA SER A 12 -53.89 -32.78 20.28
C SER A 12 -53.16 -31.43 20.48
N VAL A 13 -51.83 -31.38 20.32
CA VAL A 13 -51.06 -30.14 20.46
C VAL A 13 -51.12 -29.29 19.19
N ILE A 14 -51.26 -29.92 18.00
CA ILE A 14 -51.34 -29.20 16.72
C ILE A 14 -52.69 -28.51 16.56
N ILE A 15 -53.79 -29.08 17.07
CA ILE A 15 -55.12 -28.47 16.98
C ILE A 15 -55.26 -27.25 17.91
N ALA A 16 -54.59 -27.23 19.06
CA ALA A 16 -54.61 -26.08 20.00
C ALA A 16 -53.82 -24.88 19.47
N VAL A 17 -52.75 -25.08 18.68
CA VAL A 17 -51.96 -23.99 18.08
C VAL A 17 -52.63 -23.34 16.89
N VAL A 18 -53.42 -24.10 16.11
CA VAL A 18 -54.14 -23.55 14.95
C VAL A 18 -55.33 -22.70 15.39
N LEU A 19 -56.00 -23.05 16.51
CA LEU A 19 -57.15 -22.27 17.03
C LEU A 19 -56.71 -20.95 17.71
N THR A 20 -55.52 -20.88 18.25
CA THR A 20 -54.96 -19.62 18.82
C THR A 20 -54.52 -18.61 17.76
N ILE A 21 -54.06 -19.07 16.61
CA ILE A 21 -53.69 -18.19 15.49
C ILE A 21 -54.94 -17.59 14.81
N PHE A 22 -56.08 -18.30 14.79
CA PHE A 22 -57.31 -17.80 14.20
C PHE A 22 -58.07 -16.79 15.05
N ALA A 23 -57.85 -16.79 16.36
CA ALA A 23 -58.46 -15.80 17.31
C ALA A 23 -57.73 -14.46 17.33
N LEU A 24 -56.46 -14.40 16.87
CA LEU A 24 -55.66 -13.17 16.84
C LEU A 24 -55.79 -12.38 15.52
N SER A 25 -56.38 -12.99 14.47
CA SER A 25 -56.55 -12.34 13.17
C SER A 25 -57.86 -11.53 13.03
N ASN A 26 -58.80 -11.65 13.97
CA ASN A 26 -60.10 -10.98 13.88
C ASN A 26 -60.26 -9.73 14.75
N ASN A 27 -59.22 -9.30 15.46
CA ASN A 27 -59.28 -8.07 16.30
C ASN A 27 -58.51 -6.87 15.72
N ALA A 28 -58.15 -6.89 14.44
CA ALA A 28 -57.38 -5.81 13.81
C ALA A 28 -58.21 -4.69 13.16
N ASN A 29 -59.56 -4.65 13.38
CA ASN A 29 -60.42 -3.68 12.69
C ASN A 29 -61.18 -2.69 13.60
N LEU A 30 -60.73 -2.41 14.79
CA LEU A 30 -61.44 -1.49 15.74
C LEU A 30 -60.65 -0.30 16.21
N PHE A 31 -59.60 0.13 15.47
CA PHE A 31 -59.00 1.45 15.70
C PHE A 31 -58.75 2.18 14.40
N LYS A 32 -59.84 2.72 13.86
CA LYS A 32 -59.79 3.76 12.85
C LYS A 32 -60.56 4.95 13.36
N GLN A 33 -59.89 5.94 13.87
CA GLN A 33 -60.13 7.37 13.73
C GLN A 33 -59.52 8.17 14.91
N SER A 34 -58.46 8.87 14.69
CA SER A 34 -58.39 10.33 14.68
C SER A 34 -56.96 10.85 14.75
N ASN A 35 -56.74 11.77 13.83
CA ASN A 35 -55.90 12.93 13.86
C ASN A 35 -54.46 12.88 13.38
N THR A 36 -54.34 13.34 12.14
CA THR A 36 -53.51 14.48 11.68
C THR A 36 -52.29 14.82 12.55
N GLY A 37 -51.20 14.37 12.09
CA GLY A 37 -49.87 14.75 12.51
C GLY A 37 -48.90 14.03 11.60
N GLN A 38 -48.80 14.46 10.34
CA GLN A 38 -47.76 13.99 9.40
C GLN A 38 -46.42 14.52 9.91
N ASN A 39 -45.77 13.77 10.78
CA ASN A 39 -44.33 13.79 10.88
C ASN A 39 -43.87 12.62 10.01
N SER A 40 -43.71 12.88 8.71
CA SER A 40 -42.88 12.09 7.85
C SER A 40 -41.44 12.20 8.38
N ILE A 41 -41.06 11.26 9.27
CA ILE A 41 -39.68 10.93 9.47
C ILE A 41 -39.25 10.35 8.11
N GLN A 42 -38.84 11.24 7.22
CA GLN A 42 -37.98 10.85 6.14
C GLN A 42 -36.76 10.25 6.81
N ASN A 43 -36.65 8.93 6.82
CA ASN A 43 -35.36 8.27 6.88
C ASN A 43 -34.55 8.81 5.70
N LEU A 44 -33.93 9.98 5.90
CA LEU A 44 -32.76 10.34 5.13
C LEU A 44 -31.70 9.28 5.50
N SER A 45 -31.75 8.17 4.82
CA SER A 45 -30.54 7.39 4.58
C SER A 45 -29.65 8.32 3.77
N SER A 46 -28.96 9.21 4.46
CA SER A 46 -27.86 9.96 3.87
C SER A 46 -26.81 8.89 3.54
N THR A 47 -26.84 8.38 2.33
CA THR A 47 -25.68 7.77 1.72
C THR A 47 -24.62 8.87 1.68
N THR A 48 -23.91 9.05 2.80
CA THR A 48 -22.72 9.90 2.78
C THR A 48 -21.80 9.31 1.72
N SER A 49 -21.65 10.04 0.61
CA SER A 49 -20.74 9.62 -0.45
C SER A 49 -19.36 9.46 0.16
N LYS A 50 -18.71 8.33 -0.11
CA LYS A 50 -17.36 8.09 0.36
C LYS A 50 -16.41 9.16 -0.16
N LEU A 51 -15.41 9.53 0.62
CA LEU A 51 -14.35 10.41 0.17
C LEU A 51 -13.53 9.70 -0.92
N LYS A 52 -13.52 10.25 -2.14
CA LYS A 52 -12.78 9.70 -3.28
C LYS A 52 -11.32 10.14 -3.22
N VAL A 53 -10.40 9.18 -3.20
CA VAL A 53 -8.96 9.39 -3.02
C VAL A 53 -8.20 8.62 -4.08
N ALA A 54 -7.30 9.30 -4.80
CA ALA A 54 -6.31 8.67 -5.65
C ALA A 54 -4.96 8.67 -4.93
N ALA A 55 -4.21 7.59 -5.04
CA ALA A 55 -2.82 7.51 -4.62
C ALA A 55 -1.95 7.21 -5.83
N SER A 56 -0.80 7.87 -5.94
CA SER A 56 0.04 7.79 -7.13
C SER A 56 0.50 6.37 -7.42
N PHE A 57 0.91 5.61 -6.40
CA PHE A 57 1.44 4.25 -6.56
C PHE A 57 1.21 3.39 -5.30
N PHE A 58 1.66 2.15 -5.32
CA PHE A 58 1.25 1.08 -4.40
C PHE A 58 1.42 1.38 -2.90
N PRO A 59 2.58 1.80 -2.33
CA PRO A 59 2.69 2.05 -0.89
C PRO A 59 1.71 3.12 -0.41
N LEU A 60 1.55 4.22 -1.16
CA LEU A 60 0.62 5.28 -0.80
C LEU A 60 -0.85 4.83 -0.92
N TYR A 61 -1.16 3.96 -1.89
CA TYR A 61 -2.46 3.30 -1.99
C TYR A 61 -2.74 2.45 -0.75
N GLU A 62 -1.78 1.63 -0.32
CA GLU A 62 -1.90 0.80 0.88
C GLU A 62 -2.11 1.64 2.14
N PHE A 63 -1.31 2.71 2.31
CA PHE A 63 -1.46 3.60 3.46
C PHE A 63 -2.82 4.31 3.45
N ALA A 64 -3.22 4.88 2.32
CA ALA A 64 -4.51 5.55 2.17
C ALA A 64 -5.70 4.61 2.41
N ARG A 65 -5.63 3.38 1.88
CA ARG A 65 -6.66 2.35 2.08
C ARG A 65 -6.80 1.95 3.55
N ASN A 66 -5.68 1.76 4.24
CA ASN A 66 -5.66 1.40 5.66
C ASN A 66 -6.18 2.54 6.56
N VAL A 67 -5.85 3.79 6.25
CA VAL A 67 -6.37 4.96 6.98
C VAL A 67 -7.85 5.19 6.67
N GLY A 68 -8.21 5.18 5.40
CA GLY A 68 -9.54 5.54 4.92
C GLY A 68 -10.63 4.51 5.22
N GLY A 69 -10.27 3.22 5.18
CA GLY A 69 -11.19 2.12 5.44
C GLY A 69 -12.48 2.21 4.62
N ASN A 70 -13.61 1.97 5.27
CA ASN A 70 -14.92 1.99 4.60
C ASN A 70 -15.50 3.40 4.37
N LYS A 71 -14.83 4.46 4.83
CA LYS A 71 -15.25 5.86 4.65
C LYS A 71 -14.71 6.49 3.37
N THR A 72 -13.75 5.85 2.74
CA THR A 72 -13.12 6.31 1.51
C THR A 72 -13.33 5.32 0.36
N GLU A 73 -13.18 5.82 -0.84
CA GLU A 73 -12.98 5.07 -2.07
C GLU A 73 -11.56 5.39 -2.55
N VAL A 74 -10.63 4.51 -2.22
CA VAL A 74 -9.21 4.68 -2.58
C VAL A 74 -8.88 3.84 -3.80
N TYR A 75 -8.18 4.42 -4.77
CA TYR A 75 -7.67 3.69 -5.93
C TYR A 75 -6.21 4.09 -6.22
N SER A 76 -5.47 3.16 -6.79
CA SER A 76 -4.13 3.42 -7.30
C SER A 76 -4.22 4.11 -8.66
N PHE A 77 -3.47 5.20 -8.83
CA PHE A 77 -3.41 5.91 -10.12
C PHE A 77 -2.46 5.21 -11.09
N LEU A 78 -1.35 4.68 -10.57
CA LEU A 78 -0.47 3.79 -11.33
C LEU A 78 -1.19 2.46 -11.56
N PRO A 79 -1.27 1.96 -12.81
CA PRO A 79 -1.81 0.64 -13.12
C PRO A 79 -0.98 -0.48 -12.49
N ILE A 80 -1.60 -1.64 -12.32
CA ILE A 80 -0.94 -2.82 -11.78
C ILE A 80 0.08 -3.36 -12.77
N GLY A 81 1.26 -3.67 -12.27
CA GLY A 81 2.38 -4.20 -13.06
C GLY A 81 3.19 -3.13 -13.76
N GLU A 82 2.82 -1.87 -13.63
CA GLU A 82 3.62 -0.75 -14.15
C GLU A 82 4.66 -0.30 -13.12
N GLU A 83 5.78 0.14 -13.63
CA GLU A 83 6.89 0.71 -12.86
C GLU A 83 6.71 2.24 -12.77
N PRO A 84 6.83 2.86 -11.57
CA PRO A 84 6.42 4.26 -11.41
C PRO A 84 7.40 5.31 -11.91
N HIS A 85 8.72 5.02 -12.01
CA HIS A 85 9.74 6.05 -12.27
C HIS A 85 9.60 6.73 -13.63
N GLU A 86 9.36 5.97 -14.69
CA GLU A 86 9.22 6.49 -16.05
C GLU A 86 7.75 6.57 -16.52
N TRP A 87 6.80 6.22 -15.64
CA TRP A 87 5.40 6.20 -16.02
C TRP A 87 4.79 7.59 -16.15
N GLU A 88 4.10 7.83 -17.26
CA GLU A 88 3.30 9.03 -17.50
C GLU A 88 1.84 8.67 -17.77
N PRO A 89 0.88 9.36 -17.15
CA PRO A 89 -0.54 9.03 -17.32
C PRO A 89 -1.06 9.38 -18.71
N SER A 90 -1.86 8.50 -19.28
CA SER A 90 -2.64 8.77 -20.48
C SER A 90 -3.76 9.78 -20.23
N ILE A 91 -4.28 10.41 -21.30
CA ILE A 91 -5.42 11.34 -21.21
C ILE A 91 -6.62 10.66 -20.53
N GLN A 92 -6.87 9.39 -20.82
CA GLN A 92 -7.98 8.64 -20.21
C GLN A 92 -7.82 8.52 -18.70
N GLN A 93 -6.61 8.19 -18.21
CA GLN A 93 -6.32 8.09 -16.78
C GLN A 93 -6.45 9.46 -16.08
N ILE A 94 -6.01 10.54 -16.74
CA ILE A 94 -6.20 11.91 -16.23
C ILE A 94 -7.70 12.23 -16.08
N GLU A 95 -8.53 11.83 -17.05
CA GLU A 95 -9.99 11.99 -16.95
C GLU A 95 -10.62 11.23 -15.78
N GLU A 96 -10.06 10.07 -15.38
CA GLU A 96 -10.53 9.29 -14.25
C GLU A 96 -10.33 9.98 -12.90
N LEU A 97 -9.43 10.97 -12.82
CA LEU A 97 -9.26 11.81 -11.62
C LEU A 97 -10.46 12.74 -11.37
N LYS A 98 -11.37 12.91 -12.32
CA LYS A 98 -12.54 13.77 -12.14
C LYS A 98 -13.39 13.31 -10.96
N GLY A 99 -13.69 14.26 -10.07
CA GLY A 99 -14.43 14.01 -8.84
C GLY A 99 -13.59 13.48 -7.68
N THR A 100 -12.31 13.19 -7.88
CA THR A 100 -11.36 12.90 -6.79
C THR A 100 -11.17 14.12 -5.92
N LYS A 101 -11.13 13.91 -4.59
CA LYS A 101 -10.97 14.98 -3.61
C LYS A 101 -9.55 15.11 -3.09
N LEU A 102 -8.86 14.00 -2.95
CA LEU A 102 -7.45 13.97 -2.55
C LEU A 102 -6.65 13.20 -3.58
N PHE A 103 -5.54 13.77 -4.02
CA PHE A 103 -4.50 13.08 -4.78
C PHE A 103 -3.26 13.00 -3.91
N ILE A 104 -2.93 11.78 -3.48
CA ILE A 104 -1.79 11.50 -2.61
C ILE A 104 -0.61 11.13 -3.49
N TYR A 105 0.51 11.84 -3.35
CA TYR A 105 1.73 11.61 -4.11
C TYR A 105 2.95 11.66 -3.18
N ASN A 106 4.02 10.99 -3.56
CA ASN A 106 5.25 10.94 -2.78
C ASN A 106 5.98 12.29 -2.80
N GLY A 107 6.19 12.83 -3.97
CA GLY A 107 7.09 13.95 -4.21
C GLY A 107 8.54 13.48 -4.31
N ALA A 108 9.49 14.36 -3.99
CA ALA A 108 10.93 14.08 -4.12
C ALA A 108 11.36 13.68 -5.55
N GLY A 109 10.60 14.06 -6.56
CA GLY A 109 10.89 13.74 -7.95
C GLY A 109 10.22 12.48 -8.49
N MET A 110 9.50 11.71 -7.68
CA MET A 110 8.88 10.46 -8.10
C MET A 110 7.82 10.64 -9.19
N GLU A 111 6.96 11.65 -9.06
CA GLU A 111 5.85 11.89 -9.97
C GLU A 111 6.06 13.18 -10.76
N SER A 112 6.71 13.09 -11.92
CA SER A 112 7.03 14.22 -12.80
C SER A 112 5.77 15.00 -13.28
N TYR A 113 4.65 14.27 -13.44
CA TYR A 113 3.39 14.81 -13.97
C TYR A 113 2.60 15.64 -12.95
N VAL A 114 2.85 15.52 -11.64
CA VAL A 114 2.03 16.17 -10.61
C VAL A 114 2.13 17.69 -10.65
N SER A 115 3.29 18.26 -10.97
CA SER A 115 3.45 19.70 -11.15
C SER A 115 2.56 20.23 -12.27
N LYS A 116 2.49 19.52 -13.40
CA LYS A 116 1.62 19.85 -14.54
C LYS A 116 0.14 19.83 -14.13
N PHE A 117 -0.28 18.89 -13.29
CA PHE A 117 -1.65 18.83 -12.78
C PHE A 117 -2.00 20.02 -11.89
N MET A 118 -1.09 20.41 -11.01
CA MET A 118 -1.29 21.59 -10.13
C MET A 118 -1.39 22.90 -10.93
N GLU A 119 -0.64 23.01 -12.02
CA GLU A 119 -0.57 24.21 -12.85
C GLU A 119 -1.70 24.30 -13.88
N SER A 120 -2.29 23.17 -14.29
CA SER A 120 -3.31 23.13 -15.38
C SER A 120 -4.60 23.87 -15.06
N GLY A 121 -4.91 24.08 -13.78
CA GLY A 121 -6.19 24.65 -13.34
C GLY A 121 -7.39 23.72 -13.48
N GLU A 122 -7.22 22.50 -13.99
CA GLU A 122 -8.32 21.53 -14.15
C GLU A 122 -8.74 20.88 -12.82
N PHE A 123 -7.82 20.80 -11.87
CA PHE A 123 -7.99 20.09 -10.59
C PHE A 123 -8.18 21.04 -9.39
N GLN A 124 -8.79 22.21 -9.57
CA GLN A 124 -8.97 23.23 -8.51
C GLN A 124 -9.75 22.71 -7.27
N ASN A 125 -10.60 21.69 -7.44
CA ASN A 125 -11.38 21.08 -6.38
C ASN A 125 -10.73 19.84 -5.75
N MET A 126 -9.50 19.49 -6.17
CA MET A 126 -8.71 18.38 -5.67
C MET A 126 -7.56 18.92 -4.82
N THR A 127 -7.33 18.28 -3.67
CA THR A 127 -6.19 18.62 -2.81
C THR A 127 -5.05 17.66 -3.12
N PHE A 128 -3.91 18.19 -3.50
CA PHE A 128 -2.68 17.43 -3.66
C PHE A 128 -1.99 17.27 -2.31
N VAL A 129 -1.71 16.03 -1.92
CA VAL A 129 -1.17 15.66 -0.62
C VAL A 129 0.22 15.06 -0.82
N LYS A 130 1.26 15.84 -0.53
CA LYS A 130 2.63 15.33 -0.56
C LYS A 130 2.87 14.45 0.67
N ALA A 131 3.04 13.14 0.46
CA ALA A 131 3.20 12.17 1.55
C ALA A 131 4.51 12.36 2.31
N THR A 132 5.60 12.75 1.63
CA THR A 132 6.92 13.00 2.23
C THR A 132 7.03 14.32 3.00
N ASN A 133 5.94 15.06 3.19
CA ASN A 133 6.00 16.34 3.89
C ASN A 133 6.53 16.19 5.33
N GLY A 134 7.57 16.98 5.69
CA GLY A 134 8.23 16.91 6.98
C GLY A 134 9.28 15.81 7.15
N ILE A 135 9.52 14.98 6.12
CA ILE A 135 10.62 14.02 6.09
C ILE A 135 11.89 14.71 5.59
N THR A 136 13.01 14.47 6.26
CA THR A 136 14.33 14.92 5.78
C THR A 136 14.79 13.97 4.69
N LEU A 137 14.80 14.47 3.45
CA LEU A 137 15.19 13.68 2.30
C LEU A 137 16.72 13.54 2.19
N LEU A 138 17.16 12.36 1.76
CA LEU A 138 18.53 12.11 1.35
C LEU A 138 18.76 12.68 -0.06
N LYS A 139 20.01 13.00 -0.39
CA LYS A 139 20.42 13.29 -1.76
C LYS A 139 20.56 11.98 -2.52
N ALA A 140 20.21 12.01 -3.80
CA ALA A 140 20.47 10.89 -4.69
C ALA A 140 21.99 10.73 -4.90
N ASP A 141 22.51 9.52 -4.67
CA ASP A 141 23.94 9.24 -4.75
C ASP A 141 24.48 9.15 -6.18
N SER A 142 23.62 8.93 -7.17
CA SER A 142 23.98 8.75 -8.59
C SER A 142 23.87 10.03 -9.42
N ALA A 143 24.12 11.16 -8.83
CA ALA A 143 23.85 12.48 -9.40
C ALA A 143 24.56 12.82 -10.73
N GLU A 144 25.49 12.02 -11.22
CA GLU A 144 26.18 12.32 -12.47
C GLU A 144 25.42 11.87 -13.72
N ASP A 145 24.53 10.87 -13.62
CA ASP A 145 23.90 10.27 -14.80
C ASP A 145 22.36 10.40 -14.86
N ASP A 146 21.70 10.72 -13.74
CA ASP A 146 20.24 10.81 -13.70
C ASP A 146 19.78 12.28 -13.84
N LYS A 147 19.73 12.74 -15.08
CA LYS A 147 19.32 14.12 -15.41
C LYS A 147 17.90 14.45 -14.96
N GLU A 148 17.04 13.46 -14.88
CA GLU A 148 15.64 13.64 -14.52
C GLU A 148 15.51 13.85 -13.02
N ILE A 149 16.17 13.04 -12.20
CA ILE A 149 16.22 13.23 -10.73
C ILE A 149 16.90 14.55 -10.38
N LEU A 150 17.98 14.92 -11.06
CA LEU A 150 18.61 16.22 -10.88
C LEU A 150 17.69 17.39 -11.25
N ALA A 151 16.92 17.29 -12.33
CA ALA A 151 15.95 18.28 -12.74
C ALA A 151 14.82 18.45 -11.72
N GLN A 152 14.54 17.43 -10.92
CA GLN A 152 13.50 17.40 -9.89
C GLN A 152 14.05 17.65 -8.47
N GLY A 153 15.29 18.08 -8.34
CA GLY A 153 15.89 18.49 -7.07
C GLY A 153 16.94 17.53 -6.50
N GLY A 154 17.26 16.44 -7.18
CA GLY A 154 18.33 15.52 -6.84
C GLY A 154 18.17 14.83 -5.49
N MET A 155 16.92 14.52 -5.09
CA MET A 155 16.62 13.85 -3.84
C MET A 155 16.21 12.41 -4.10
N ASP A 156 16.55 11.53 -3.17
CA ASP A 156 16.11 10.13 -3.16
C ASP A 156 14.63 10.06 -2.77
N PRO A 157 13.75 9.52 -3.63
CA PRO A 157 12.32 9.45 -3.36
C PRO A 157 11.90 8.27 -2.45
N HIS A 158 12.74 7.26 -2.24
CA HIS A 158 12.37 5.92 -1.73
C HIS A 158 12.14 5.87 -0.21
N VAL A 159 11.51 6.91 0.36
CA VAL A 159 11.27 7.04 1.81
C VAL A 159 10.40 5.94 2.40
N TRP A 160 9.47 5.39 1.61
CA TRP A 160 8.57 4.31 2.04
C TRP A 160 9.31 3.00 2.37
N ASN A 161 10.55 2.85 1.94
CA ASN A 161 11.39 1.71 2.29
C ASN A 161 11.97 1.78 3.71
N ASP A 162 11.68 2.86 4.44
CA ASP A 162 11.94 2.98 5.87
C ASP A 162 10.61 2.97 6.64
N PRO A 163 10.30 1.93 7.44
CA PRO A 163 9.03 1.84 8.17
C PRO A 163 8.71 3.04 9.07
N ILE A 164 9.73 3.75 9.58
CA ILE A 164 9.54 4.93 10.42
C ILE A 164 9.15 6.15 9.57
N PHE A 165 9.69 6.28 8.35
CA PHE A 165 9.23 7.31 7.43
C PHE A 165 7.86 6.98 6.85
N ALA A 166 7.55 5.71 6.62
CA ALA A 166 6.20 5.26 6.28
C ALA A 166 5.16 5.64 7.35
N GLU A 167 5.53 5.64 8.65
CA GLU A 167 4.65 6.18 9.71
C GLU A 167 4.33 7.67 9.48
N GLN A 168 5.32 8.48 9.10
CA GLN A 168 5.11 9.90 8.82
C GLN A 168 4.22 10.09 7.60
N GLU A 169 4.37 9.27 6.55
CA GLU A 169 3.48 9.30 5.37
C GLU A 169 2.04 8.96 5.75
N VAL A 170 1.82 7.93 6.57
CA VAL A 170 0.50 7.58 7.12
C VAL A 170 -0.11 8.74 7.91
N ILE A 171 0.68 9.45 8.72
CA ILE A 171 0.24 10.63 9.48
C ILE A 171 -0.19 11.76 8.52
N ASN A 172 0.59 12.02 7.47
CA ASN A 172 0.29 13.06 6.49
C ASN A 172 -1.02 12.75 5.73
N ILE A 173 -1.20 11.50 5.31
CA ILE A 173 -2.42 11.01 4.66
C ILE A 173 -3.62 11.14 5.60
N LYS A 174 -3.50 10.70 6.86
CA LYS A 174 -4.54 10.84 7.88
C LYS A 174 -4.95 12.31 8.05
N ASN A 175 -4.00 13.20 8.22
CA ASN A 175 -4.27 14.63 8.41
C ASN A 175 -5.02 15.23 7.20
N ALA A 176 -4.69 14.83 5.99
CA ALA A 176 -5.38 15.27 4.78
C ALA A 176 -6.83 14.73 4.72
N MET A 177 -7.05 13.47 5.05
CA MET A 177 -8.38 12.87 5.11
C MET A 177 -9.26 13.52 6.18
N GLN A 178 -8.71 13.77 7.38
CA GLN A 178 -9.42 14.48 8.45
C GLN A 178 -9.85 15.89 8.05
N LYS A 179 -9.00 16.61 7.29
CA LYS A 179 -9.31 17.94 6.78
C LYS A 179 -10.40 17.91 5.69
N ALA A 180 -10.37 16.89 4.83
CA ALA A 180 -11.32 16.75 3.72
C ALA A 180 -12.69 16.22 4.17
N ASP A 181 -12.71 15.41 5.23
CA ASP A 181 -13.92 14.79 5.80
C ASP A 181 -13.92 14.86 7.34
N PRO A 182 -14.18 16.04 7.90
CA PRO A 182 -14.14 16.26 9.37
C PRO A 182 -15.12 15.39 10.17
N ALA A 183 -16.21 14.94 9.54
CA ALA A 183 -17.21 14.11 10.21
C ALA A 183 -16.66 12.73 10.62
N ASN A 184 -15.60 12.25 9.94
CA ASN A 184 -14.98 10.96 10.19
C ASN A 184 -13.57 11.08 10.81
N THR A 185 -13.20 12.23 11.39
CA THR A 185 -11.88 12.50 11.99
C THR A 185 -11.41 11.39 12.92
N GLN A 186 -12.24 10.98 13.89
CA GLN A 186 -11.87 9.94 14.86
C GLN A 186 -11.69 8.56 14.21
N TYR A 187 -12.45 8.28 13.16
CA TYR A 187 -12.33 7.02 12.42
C TYR A 187 -10.96 6.92 11.74
N TYR A 188 -10.52 7.99 11.05
CA TYR A 188 -9.20 8.04 10.41
C TYR A 188 -8.06 7.99 11.43
N GLU A 189 -8.22 8.67 12.58
CA GLU A 189 -7.25 8.62 13.68
C GLU A 189 -7.05 7.19 14.21
N ASN A 190 -8.14 6.49 14.49
CA ASN A 190 -8.08 5.12 15.02
C ASN A 190 -7.43 4.16 14.01
N ASN A 191 -7.77 4.29 12.73
CA ASN A 191 -7.21 3.46 11.68
C ASN A 191 -5.71 3.71 11.46
N ALA A 192 -5.32 4.99 11.39
CA ALA A 192 -3.92 5.37 11.25
C ALA A 192 -3.08 4.85 12.43
N ASN A 193 -3.54 5.05 13.67
CA ASN A 193 -2.86 4.54 14.85
C ASN A 193 -2.72 3.01 14.83
N SER A 194 -3.76 2.30 14.38
CA SER A 194 -3.72 0.83 14.23
C SER A 194 -2.71 0.39 13.18
N TYR A 195 -2.55 1.14 12.08
CA TYR A 195 -1.58 0.82 11.05
C TYR A 195 -0.15 1.16 11.48
N ILE A 196 0.05 2.29 12.16
CA ILE A 196 1.34 2.70 12.75
C ILE A 196 1.85 1.62 13.72
N VAL A 197 1.00 1.05 14.56
CA VAL A 197 1.41 -0.08 15.43
C VAL A 197 1.98 -1.26 14.63
N LYS A 198 1.45 -1.53 13.44
CA LYS A 198 2.01 -2.58 12.55
C LYS A 198 3.36 -2.17 11.96
N LEU A 199 3.54 -0.90 11.57
CA LEU A 199 4.82 -0.38 11.07
C LEU A 199 5.90 -0.41 12.15
N VAL A 200 5.57 -0.02 13.40
CA VAL A 200 6.46 -0.17 14.57
C VAL A 200 6.85 -1.63 14.80
N SER A 201 5.90 -2.56 14.64
CA SER A 201 6.19 -3.99 14.76
C SER A 201 7.10 -4.49 13.63
N LEU A 202 6.92 -3.99 12.42
CA LEU A 202 7.78 -4.27 11.27
C LEU A 202 9.21 -3.76 11.53
N ASP A 203 9.37 -2.50 11.95
CA ASP A 203 10.67 -1.92 12.32
C ASP A 203 11.41 -2.79 13.35
N LYS A 204 10.68 -3.20 14.40
CA LYS A 204 11.24 -4.10 15.42
C LYS A 204 11.66 -5.46 14.83
N SER A 205 10.85 -6.02 13.93
CA SER A 205 11.14 -7.29 13.28
C SER A 205 12.39 -7.20 12.41
N ILE A 206 12.55 -6.10 11.65
CA ILE A 206 13.73 -5.85 10.83
C ILE A 206 14.97 -5.70 11.72
N LYS A 207 14.93 -4.84 12.75
CA LYS A 207 16.03 -4.67 13.71
C LYS A 207 16.47 -5.99 14.32
N THR A 208 15.52 -6.79 14.77
CA THR A 208 15.82 -8.10 15.38
C THR A 208 16.34 -9.07 14.32
N GLY A 209 15.70 -9.13 13.15
CA GLY A 209 16.06 -10.05 12.08
C GLY A 209 17.46 -9.81 11.50
N LEU A 210 17.94 -8.55 11.53
CA LEU A 210 19.25 -8.17 11.02
C LEU A 210 20.32 -7.98 12.11
N SER A 211 19.99 -8.20 13.39
CA SER A 211 20.93 -7.92 14.50
C SER A 211 22.10 -8.89 14.61
N ASN A 212 22.02 -10.07 14.01
CA ASN A 212 23.04 -11.12 14.12
C ASN A 212 23.30 -11.76 12.75
N CYS A 213 23.83 -10.95 11.84
CA CYS A 213 24.18 -11.38 10.48
C CYS A 213 25.71 -11.47 10.36
N LYS A 214 26.20 -12.36 9.51
CA LYS A 214 27.64 -12.49 9.23
C LYS A 214 28.13 -11.42 8.26
N LYS A 215 27.22 -10.92 7.43
CA LYS A 215 27.46 -9.90 6.40
C LYS A 215 26.60 -8.69 6.68
N ASP A 216 27.04 -7.55 6.21
CA ASP A 216 26.34 -6.26 6.29
C ASP A 216 26.05 -5.65 4.91
N THR A 217 26.55 -6.30 3.85
CA THR A 217 26.47 -5.79 2.47
C THR A 217 25.61 -6.71 1.62
N PHE A 218 24.66 -6.14 0.88
CA PHE A 218 23.83 -6.83 -0.10
C PHE A 218 23.86 -6.09 -1.45
N ILE A 219 23.45 -6.76 -2.52
CA ILE A 219 23.40 -6.18 -3.87
C ILE A 219 21.96 -6.15 -4.35
N SER A 220 21.37 -4.96 -4.42
CA SER A 220 20.04 -4.70 -4.95
C SER A 220 20.06 -4.48 -6.46
N PHE A 221 18.91 -4.46 -7.11
CA PHE A 221 18.82 -4.18 -8.53
C PHE A 221 18.98 -2.69 -8.81
N HIS A 222 18.14 -1.82 -8.22
CA HIS A 222 18.31 -0.37 -8.31
C HIS A 222 18.48 0.28 -6.92
N ASN A 223 18.87 1.54 -6.90
CA ASN A 223 19.22 2.30 -5.69
C ASN A 223 17.97 2.78 -4.93
N ALA A 224 17.21 1.85 -4.36
CA ALA A 224 15.96 2.12 -3.64
C ALA A 224 16.06 2.00 -2.11
N PHE A 225 17.18 1.53 -1.57
CA PHE A 225 17.25 1.13 -0.17
C PHE A 225 18.13 2.03 0.70
N ASN A 226 18.48 3.26 0.28
CA ASN A 226 19.36 4.16 1.05
C ASN A 226 18.79 4.51 2.43
N TYR A 227 17.49 4.82 2.53
CA TYR A 227 16.86 5.10 3.83
C TYR A 227 16.86 3.88 4.75
N PHE A 228 16.57 2.70 4.19
CA PHE A 228 16.65 1.43 4.89
C PHE A 228 18.08 1.14 5.37
N SER A 229 19.06 1.24 4.50
CA SER A 229 20.48 1.03 4.78
C SER A 229 20.98 1.93 5.92
N ASN A 230 20.66 3.22 5.85
CA ASN A 230 21.01 4.18 6.90
C ASN A 230 20.35 3.85 8.24
N ARG A 231 19.10 3.36 8.24
CA ARG A 231 18.40 3.04 9.49
C ARG A 231 18.92 1.79 10.16
N TYR A 232 19.21 0.76 9.39
CA TYR A 232 19.54 -0.56 9.95
C TYR A 232 21.01 -0.89 9.94
N GLY A 233 21.87 0.00 9.41
CA GLY A 233 23.32 -0.16 9.41
C GLY A 233 23.81 -1.26 8.49
N VAL A 234 23.13 -1.47 7.37
CA VAL A 234 23.54 -2.37 6.28
C VAL A 234 23.96 -1.56 5.06
N HIS A 235 24.70 -2.15 4.15
CA HIS A 235 25.25 -1.48 2.96
C HIS A 235 24.58 -2.04 1.70
N ASP A 236 23.91 -1.17 0.96
CA ASP A 236 23.36 -1.50 -0.36
C ASP A 236 24.36 -1.15 -1.47
N ILE A 237 24.60 -2.09 -2.35
CA ILE A 237 25.32 -1.91 -3.61
C ILE A 237 24.34 -2.19 -4.73
N TRP A 238 24.03 -1.20 -5.52
CA TRP A 238 23.05 -1.32 -6.60
C TRP A 238 23.69 -1.61 -7.96
N ILE A 239 22.93 -2.29 -8.83
CA ILE A 239 23.31 -2.61 -10.21
C ILE A 239 22.96 -1.43 -11.13
N SER A 240 21.71 -0.95 -11.04
CA SER A 240 21.18 0.20 -11.79
C SER A 240 21.16 1.46 -10.91
N GLY A 241 20.90 2.64 -11.51
CA GLY A 241 20.79 3.92 -10.81
C GLY A 241 19.55 4.04 -9.91
N MET A 242 18.97 5.25 -9.87
CA MET A 242 17.77 5.53 -9.05
C MET A 242 16.47 5.01 -9.68
N ALA A 243 16.51 4.59 -10.94
CA ALA A 243 15.39 3.94 -11.64
C ALA A 243 15.86 2.60 -12.23
N PRO A 244 15.04 1.56 -12.17
CA PRO A 244 15.44 0.22 -12.62
C PRO A 244 15.63 0.10 -14.14
N GLU A 245 14.97 0.94 -14.93
CA GLU A 245 15.06 0.98 -16.39
C GLU A 245 16.32 1.69 -16.91
N ALA A 246 17.09 2.33 -16.04
CA ALA A 246 18.29 3.04 -16.43
C ALA A 246 19.32 2.10 -17.09
N ASP A 247 19.91 2.56 -18.19
CA ASP A 247 21.00 1.82 -18.85
C ASP A 247 22.17 1.62 -17.88
N VAL A 248 22.59 0.37 -17.71
CA VAL A 248 23.73 0.03 -16.83
C VAL A 248 25.00 -0.04 -17.68
N PRO A 249 25.94 0.91 -17.51
CA PRO A 249 27.20 0.92 -18.23
C PRO A 249 28.04 -0.35 -17.97
N PRO A 250 28.77 -0.88 -18.94
CA PRO A 250 29.62 -2.08 -18.75
C PRO A 250 30.62 -1.96 -17.60
N GLN A 251 31.10 -0.76 -17.31
CA GLN A 251 32.01 -0.49 -16.19
C GLN A 251 31.34 -0.69 -14.84
N ASP A 252 30.05 -0.36 -14.69
CA ASP A 252 29.29 -0.56 -13.46
C ASP A 252 28.99 -2.04 -13.24
N ILE A 253 28.67 -2.78 -14.30
CA ILE A 253 28.55 -4.23 -14.25
C ILE A 253 29.86 -4.85 -13.73
N GLN A 254 31.02 -4.44 -14.25
CA GLN A 254 32.32 -4.94 -13.79
C GLN A 254 32.60 -4.56 -12.33
N ARG A 255 32.24 -3.35 -11.91
CA ARG A 255 32.34 -2.89 -10.53
C ARG A 255 31.52 -3.78 -9.59
N VAL A 256 30.26 -4.05 -9.94
CA VAL A 256 29.37 -4.90 -9.12
C VAL A 256 29.91 -6.34 -9.05
N ILE A 257 30.37 -6.92 -10.14
CA ILE A 257 31.01 -8.24 -10.17
C ILE A 257 32.22 -8.30 -9.24
N GLN A 258 33.09 -7.28 -9.27
CA GLN A 258 34.27 -7.23 -8.42
C GLN A 258 33.86 -7.13 -6.94
N ILE A 259 32.92 -6.25 -6.60
CA ILE A 259 32.41 -6.11 -5.22
C ILE A 259 31.78 -7.42 -4.74
N ALA A 260 30.99 -8.09 -5.59
CA ALA A 260 30.36 -9.37 -5.25
C ALA A 260 31.41 -10.45 -4.93
N LYS A 261 32.49 -10.54 -5.72
CA LYS A 261 33.61 -11.47 -5.51
C LYS A 261 34.40 -11.12 -4.22
N ASP A 262 34.71 -9.86 -3.98
CA ASP A 262 35.49 -9.40 -2.83
C ASP A 262 34.76 -9.62 -1.50
N ASN A 263 33.44 -9.54 -1.51
CA ASN A 263 32.59 -9.72 -0.32
C ASN A 263 31.97 -11.15 -0.23
N ASP A 264 32.37 -12.05 -1.13
CA ASP A 264 31.82 -13.44 -1.18
C ASP A 264 30.28 -13.43 -1.18
N VAL A 265 29.67 -12.55 -1.98
CA VAL A 265 28.21 -12.39 -2.05
C VAL A 265 27.59 -13.67 -2.58
N LYS A 266 26.57 -14.19 -1.90
CA LYS A 266 25.85 -15.41 -2.26
C LYS A 266 24.50 -15.17 -2.90
N VAL A 267 23.99 -13.94 -2.85
CA VAL A 267 22.69 -13.54 -3.37
C VAL A 267 22.84 -12.23 -4.15
N ILE A 268 22.38 -12.22 -5.39
CA ILE A 268 22.11 -11.02 -6.18
C ILE A 268 20.61 -10.82 -6.17
N PHE A 269 20.13 -9.62 -5.87
CA PHE A 269 18.70 -9.37 -5.87
C PHE A 269 18.20 -8.91 -7.25
N SER A 270 17.07 -9.48 -7.67
CA SER A 270 16.20 -8.96 -8.72
C SER A 270 14.99 -8.28 -8.09
N GLU A 271 14.16 -7.67 -8.91
CA GLU A 271 12.89 -7.06 -8.50
C GLU A 271 11.69 -7.74 -9.15
N ASP A 272 10.52 -7.50 -8.59
CA ASP A 272 9.28 -8.17 -8.99
C ASP A 272 8.61 -7.58 -10.24
N LEU A 273 8.94 -6.35 -10.63
CA LEU A 273 8.40 -5.69 -11.83
C LEU A 273 9.43 -5.52 -12.96
N VAL A 274 10.67 -5.95 -12.75
CA VAL A 274 11.77 -5.75 -13.69
C VAL A 274 12.23 -7.09 -14.32
N ASP A 275 12.78 -7.04 -15.52
CA ASP A 275 13.33 -8.22 -16.19
C ASP A 275 14.56 -8.77 -15.43
N PRO A 276 14.51 -10.00 -14.92
CA PRO A 276 15.57 -10.55 -14.08
C PRO A 276 16.83 -10.97 -14.84
N ARG A 277 16.89 -10.81 -16.17
CA ARG A 277 18.02 -11.34 -17.00
C ARG A 277 19.38 -10.78 -16.59
N LEU A 278 19.45 -9.48 -16.24
CA LEU A 278 20.71 -8.88 -15.82
C LEU A 278 21.15 -9.44 -14.45
N ALA A 279 20.23 -9.50 -13.48
CA ALA A 279 20.52 -10.10 -12.17
C ALA A 279 20.97 -11.57 -12.29
N ASN A 280 20.31 -12.36 -13.14
CA ASN A 280 20.70 -13.75 -13.40
C ASN A 280 22.11 -13.85 -14.03
N THR A 281 22.42 -13.00 -15.01
CA THR A 281 23.76 -12.97 -15.64
C THR A 281 24.85 -12.65 -14.63
N LEU A 282 24.61 -11.68 -13.75
CA LEU A 282 25.56 -11.31 -12.69
C LEU A 282 25.72 -12.44 -11.66
N ALA A 283 24.62 -13.06 -11.26
CA ALA A 283 24.63 -14.18 -10.32
C ALA A 283 25.42 -15.37 -10.86
N ASP A 284 25.22 -15.73 -12.13
CA ASP A 284 25.99 -16.80 -12.82
C ASP A 284 27.49 -16.50 -12.86
N GLU A 285 27.88 -15.25 -13.12
CA GLU A 285 29.30 -14.83 -13.20
C GLU A 285 30.02 -14.92 -11.84
N VAL A 286 29.30 -14.71 -10.73
CA VAL A 286 29.89 -14.71 -9.37
C VAL A 286 29.57 -15.98 -8.58
N GLY A 287 28.78 -16.90 -9.13
CA GLY A 287 28.36 -18.14 -8.46
C GLY A 287 27.35 -17.89 -7.33
N ALA A 288 26.52 -16.87 -7.45
CA ALA A 288 25.46 -16.53 -6.51
C ALA A 288 24.09 -17.07 -6.96
N GLN A 289 23.10 -17.06 -6.07
CA GLN A 289 21.69 -17.27 -6.41
C GLN A 289 20.98 -15.94 -6.60
N VAL A 290 19.86 -15.95 -7.33
CA VAL A 290 18.96 -14.80 -7.44
C VAL A 290 17.79 -14.96 -6.48
N LEU A 291 17.53 -13.94 -5.68
CA LEU A 291 16.32 -13.78 -4.88
C LEU A 291 15.64 -12.45 -5.24
N VAL A 292 14.39 -12.29 -4.86
CA VAL A 292 13.65 -11.02 -5.06
C VAL A 292 13.83 -10.13 -3.84
N LEU A 293 14.17 -8.85 -4.05
CA LEU A 293 14.08 -7.77 -3.08
C LEU A 293 13.19 -6.69 -3.69
N SER A 294 11.95 -6.65 -3.25
CA SER A 294 10.97 -5.70 -3.78
C SER A 294 11.25 -4.30 -3.26
N PRO A 295 11.35 -3.28 -4.11
CA PRO A 295 11.36 -1.87 -3.68
C PRO A 295 9.98 -1.38 -3.24
N LEU A 296 8.95 -2.22 -3.28
CA LEU A 296 7.55 -1.98 -2.92
C LEU A 296 6.85 -0.92 -3.79
N GLU A 297 7.32 -0.64 -4.97
CA GLU A 297 6.79 0.41 -5.85
C GLU A 297 5.47 0.02 -6.52
N GLY A 298 5.25 -1.27 -6.69
CA GLY A 298 4.04 -1.81 -7.27
C GLY A 298 3.77 -3.25 -6.85
N ILE A 299 2.74 -3.81 -7.44
CA ILE A 299 2.40 -5.24 -7.36
C ILE A 299 2.05 -5.75 -8.75
N ASN A 300 2.38 -7.01 -9.01
CA ASN A 300 1.95 -7.68 -10.22
C ASN A 300 0.53 -8.25 -10.08
N GLN A 301 -0.02 -8.78 -11.16
CA GLN A 301 -1.39 -9.31 -11.18
C GLN A 301 -1.60 -10.49 -10.22
N THR A 302 -0.60 -11.34 -10.04
CA THR A 302 -0.67 -12.49 -9.12
C THR A 302 -0.72 -12.00 -7.68
N GLU A 303 0.17 -11.10 -7.29
CA GLU A 303 0.21 -10.50 -5.97
C GLU A 303 -1.08 -9.75 -5.63
N GLN A 304 -1.68 -9.07 -6.62
CA GLN A 304 -2.98 -8.45 -6.45
C GLN A 304 -4.08 -9.47 -6.16
N GLN A 305 -4.13 -10.58 -6.91
CA GLN A 305 -5.11 -11.64 -6.71
C GLN A 305 -4.95 -12.32 -5.35
N GLU A 306 -3.72 -12.45 -4.86
CA GLU A 306 -3.38 -12.97 -3.54
C GLU A 306 -3.68 -11.96 -2.42
N GLY A 307 -3.92 -10.69 -2.76
CA GLY A 307 -4.16 -9.62 -1.80
C GLY A 307 -2.92 -9.22 -1.02
N LYS A 308 -1.74 -9.34 -1.63
CA LYS A 308 -0.46 -8.94 -1.03
C LYS A 308 -0.52 -7.49 -0.58
N THR A 309 -0.03 -7.26 0.63
CA THR A 309 0.04 -5.93 1.25
C THR A 309 1.47 -5.42 1.30
N TYR A 310 1.63 -4.12 1.58
CA TYR A 310 2.94 -3.53 1.86
C TYR A 310 3.69 -4.29 2.97
N LEU A 311 2.99 -4.72 4.01
CA LEU A 311 3.61 -5.46 5.12
C LEU A 311 4.03 -6.87 4.71
N ASP A 312 3.24 -7.58 3.91
CA ASP A 312 3.58 -8.91 3.42
C ASP A 312 4.87 -8.87 2.59
N LYS A 313 4.98 -7.91 1.67
CA LYS A 313 6.18 -7.72 0.85
C LYS A 313 7.41 -7.37 1.71
N TRP A 314 7.26 -6.55 2.75
CA TRP A 314 8.36 -6.30 3.68
C TRP A 314 8.82 -7.55 4.46
N TYR A 315 7.88 -8.40 4.88
CA TYR A 315 8.28 -9.65 5.56
C TYR A 315 8.97 -10.62 4.60
N GLU A 316 8.60 -10.65 3.34
CA GLU A 316 9.30 -11.40 2.29
C GLU A 316 10.71 -10.81 2.04
N ASN A 317 10.82 -9.50 1.93
CA ASN A 317 12.10 -8.80 1.83
C ASN A 317 13.02 -9.13 3.01
N LEU A 318 12.50 -9.06 4.23
CA LEU A 318 13.26 -9.39 5.44
C LEU A 318 13.77 -10.84 5.41
N HIS A 319 12.93 -11.78 4.96
CA HIS A 319 13.34 -13.19 4.83
C HIS A 319 14.50 -13.34 3.83
N ASN A 320 14.41 -12.68 2.68
CA ASN A 320 15.42 -12.75 1.62
C ASN A 320 16.71 -12.00 2.01
N LEU A 321 16.60 -10.84 2.66
CA LEU A 321 17.75 -10.12 3.22
C LEU A 321 18.49 -10.94 4.29
N ARG A 322 17.78 -11.63 5.19
CA ARG A 322 18.39 -12.51 6.18
C ARG A 322 19.16 -13.65 5.52
N THR A 323 18.65 -14.19 4.42
CA THR A 323 19.34 -15.21 3.62
C THR A 323 20.62 -14.64 3.00
N ALA A 324 20.54 -13.47 2.37
CA ALA A 324 21.66 -12.80 1.71
C ALA A 324 22.77 -12.40 2.70
N LEU A 325 22.38 -11.89 3.87
CA LEU A 325 23.29 -11.42 4.92
C LEU A 325 23.73 -12.55 5.88
N GLU A 326 23.31 -13.79 5.65
CA GLU A 326 23.62 -14.95 6.47
C GLU A 326 23.29 -14.73 7.96
N CYS A 327 22.08 -14.22 8.26
CA CYS A 327 21.62 -13.96 9.61
C CYS A 327 21.16 -15.24 10.33
N GLN A 328 21.41 -15.29 11.65
CA GLN A 328 21.01 -16.41 12.53
C GLN A 328 19.62 -16.21 13.14
#